data_61748d3755d0c3a5bd8936ff46f359a5
#
_entry.id   61748d3755d0c3a5bd8936ff46f359a5
#
_cell.length_a   1.000
_cell.length_b   1.000
_cell.length_c   1.000
_cell.angle_alpha   90.00
_cell.angle_beta   90.00
_cell.angle_gamma   90.00
#
_symmetry.space_group_name_H-M   'P 1'
#
loop_
_entity.id
_entity.type
_entity.pdbx_description
1 polymer ?
#
loop_
_entity_poly.entity_id
_entity_poly.type
_entity_poly.pdbx_seq_one_letter_code
_entity_poly.pdbx_strand_id
1 'polypeptide(L)'
;LFPGNFQAMLWPLALILIGIFFLRHHHRRNWTHQRTVHRRAKMVQRMMNKRMGEQEEQQCQSDDGFLYSNNSLSAVRHVVLDELFKGANIRTYFGGTTIDLRHTNIAPGETYIDLDCSWGGVELYIPADWQVRIECNCFCGGCEDKRWQGTPAKQEWCVLVIRGNISFGGLEIKD
;
A
#
# COMPACT_ATOMS: atom_id res chain seq x y z
N LEU A 1 -21.56 -44.26 -20.46
CA LEU A 1 -20.44 -43.93 -21.38
C LEU A 1 -19.98 -42.49 -21.17
N PHE A 2 -19.21 -42.23 -20.13
CA PHE A 2 -18.37 -41.05 -20.01
C PHE A 2 -17.00 -41.48 -19.45
N PRO A 3 -16.04 -41.78 -20.28
CA PRO A 3 -14.68 -41.94 -19.85
C PRO A 3 -13.84 -40.76 -20.35
N GLY A 4 -13.11 -40.14 -19.54
CA GLY A 4 -11.84 -39.64 -19.94
C GLY A 4 -11.44 -38.22 -19.67
N ASN A 5 -12.32 -37.28 -19.31
CA ASN A 5 -11.91 -35.87 -19.13
C ASN A 5 -12.13 -35.30 -17.74
N PHE A 6 -12.56 -36.09 -16.76
CA PHE A 6 -12.76 -35.61 -15.39
C PHE A 6 -11.42 -35.24 -14.71
N GLN A 7 -10.36 -35.96 -15.04
CA GLN A 7 -9.03 -35.72 -14.50
C GLN A 7 -8.38 -34.43 -15.06
N ALA A 8 -8.65 -34.08 -16.29
CA ALA A 8 -8.17 -32.85 -16.90
C ALA A 8 -8.85 -31.57 -16.36
N MET A 9 -10.08 -31.73 -15.85
CA MET A 9 -10.85 -30.62 -15.29
C MET A 9 -10.53 -30.35 -13.81
N LEU A 10 -9.97 -31.33 -13.10
CA LEU A 10 -9.58 -31.21 -11.69
C LEU A 10 -8.30 -30.38 -11.48
N TRP A 11 -7.38 -30.38 -12.44
CA TRP A 11 -6.13 -29.64 -12.34
C TRP A 11 -6.31 -28.12 -12.24
N PRO A 12 -7.12 -27.46 -13.09
CA PRO A 12 -7.37 -26.02 -12.96
C PRO A 12 -8.05 -25.65 -11.64
N LEU A 13 -9.00 -26.48 -11.18
CA LEU A 13 -9.66 -26.29 -9.89
C LEU A 13 -8.70 -26.43 -8.71
N ALA A 14 -7.77 -27.38 -8.76
CA ALA A 14 -6.75 -27.54 -7.74
C ALA A 14 -5.81 -26.33 -7.68
N LEU A 15 -5.40 -25.79 -8.83
CA LEU A 15 -4.57 -24.59 -8.90
C LEU A 15 -5.30 -23.35 -8.34
N ILE A 16 -6.58 -23.20 -8.64
CA ILE A 16 -7.39 -22.12 -8.08
C ILE A 16 -7.51 -22.24 -6.55
N LEU A 17 -7.75 -23.44 -6.03
CA LEU A 17 -7.83 -23.69 -4.58
C LEU A 17 -6.48 -23.46 -3.88
N ILE A 18 -5.37 -23.85 -4.50
CA ILE A 18 -4.04 -23.58 -4.01
C ILE A 18 -3.77 -22.07 -4.01
N GLY A 19 -4.17 -21.35 -5.05
CA GLY A 19 -4.06 -19.90 -5.11
C GLY A 19 -4.84 -19.20 -4.00
N ILE A 20 -6.09 -19.63 -3.77
CA ILE A 20 -6.93 -19.10 -2.69
C ILE A 20 -6.34 -19.45 -1.31
N PHE A 21 -5.80 -20.65 -1.15
CA PHE A 21 -5.14 -21.08 0.09
C PHE A 21 -3.89 -20.23 0.39
N PHE A 22 -3.05 -19.94 -0.60
CA PHE A 22 -1.91 -19.05 -0.44
C PHE A 22 -2.30 -17.63 -0.10
N LEU A 23 -3.33 -17.08 -0.74
CA LEU A 23 -3.89 -15.77 -0.43
C LEU A 23 -4.38 -15.69 1.03
N ARG A 24 -5.07 -16.72 1.50
CA ARG A 24 -5.59 -16.77 2.89
C ARG A 24 -4.49 -17.02 3.92
N HIS A 25 -3.46 -17.81 3.59
CA HIS A 25 -2.37 -18.13 4.51
C HIS A 25 -1.42 -16.94 4.70
N HIS A 26 -1.17 -16.18 3.65
CA HIS A 26 -0.33 -14.98 3.71
C HIS A 26 -0.98 -13.86 4.54
N HIS A 27 -2.31 -13.76 4.52
CA HIS A 27 -3.05 -12.74 5.26
C HIS A 27 -3.01 -12.92 6.79
N ARG A 28 -2.68 -14.12 7.32
CA ARG A 28 -2.73 -14.40 8.77
C ARG A 28 -1.47 -13.99 9.56
N ARG A 29 -0.33 -13.74 8.94
CA ARG A 29 0.95 -13.53 9.67
C ARG A 29 1.21 -12.14 10.20
N ASN A 30 0.54 -11.10 9.73
CA ASN A 30 0.82 -9.71 10.11
C ASN A 30 -0.14 -9.11 11.16
N TRP A 31 -0.96 -9.90 11.86
CA TRP A 31 -2.06 -9.39 12.71
C TRP A 31 -1.70 -9.10 14.17
N THR A 32 -0.47 -9.31 14.61
CA THR A 32 -0.15 -9.29 16.06
C THR A 32 0.36 -7.96 16.60
N HIS A 33 0.75 -6.99 15.77
CA HIS A 33 1.36 -5.74 16.29
C HIS A 33 0.47 -4.49 16.32
N GLN A 34 -0.74 -4.53 15.80
CA GLN A 34 -1.61 -3.33 15.68
C GLN A 34 -2.80 -3.25 16.66
N ARG A 35 -2.86 -4.08 17.72
CA ARG A 35 -4.08 -4.14 18.57
C ARG A 35 -4.34 -2.95 19.48
N THR A 36 -3.40 -2.06 19.71
CA THR A 36 -3.55 -0.99 20.71
C THR A 36 -3.96 0.38 20.14
N VAL A 37 -3.63 0.69 18.90
CA VAL A 37 -3.97 1.99 18.29
C VAL A 37 -5.38 1.98 17.65
N HIS A 38 -5.85 0.81 17.19
CA HIS A 38 -7.12 0.69 16.47
C HIS A 38 -8.40 0.84 17.30
N ARG A 39 -8.35 0.73 18.63
CA ARG A 39 -9.58 0.83 19.44
C ARG A 39 -10.13 2.25 19.55
N ARG A 40 -9.28 3.28 19.52
CA ARG A 40 -9.74 4.68 19.55
C ARG A 40 -10.22 5.18 18.19
N ALA A 41 -9.57 4.80 17.12
CA ALA A 41 -9.97 5.18 15.76
C ALA A 41 -11.34 4.57 15.35
N LYS A 42 -11.64 3.31 15.75
CA LYS A 42 -12.92 2.67 15.44
C LYS A 42 -14.14 3.33 16.09
N MET A 43 -14.00 3.96 17.24
CA MET A 43 -15.13 4.66 17.89
C MET A 43 -15.50 5.96 17.18
N VAL A 44 -14.52 6.72 16.76
CA VAL A 44 -14.73 7.98 16.01
C VAL A 44 -15.33 7.68 14.63
N GLN A 45 -14.84 6.66 13.95
CA GLN A 45 -15.32 6.25 12.63
C GLN A 45 -16.78 5.77 12.63
N ARG A 46 -17.24 5.11 13.71
CA ARG A 46 -18.65 4.70 13.84
C ARG A 46 -19.63 5.85 14.06
N MET A 47 -19.21 6.94 14.66
CA MET A 47 -20.04 8.13 14.84
C MET A 47 -20.18 8.97 13.57
N MET A 48 -19.16 9.01 12.72
CA MET A 48 -19.20 9.73 11.45
C MET A 48 -20.01 8.99 10.36
N ASN A 49 -19.93 7.67 10.28
CA ASN A 49 -20.69 6.88 9.28
C ASN A 49 -22.22 6.91 9.47
N LYS A 50 -22.73 7.40 10.59
CA LYS A 50 -24.18 7.49 10.83
C LYS A 50 -24.80 8.75 10.24
N ARG A 51 -24.01 9.69 9.71
CA ARG A 51 -24.51 11.00 9.22
C ARG A 51 -24.40 11.23 7.72
N MET A 52 -23.76 10.38 6.96
CA MET A 52 -23.67 10.56 5.51
C MET A 52 -23.93 9.23 4.79
N GLY A 53 -25.20 8.99 4.52
CA GLY A 53 -25.60 8.08 3.46
C GLY A 53 -25.23 8.69 2.11
N GLU A 54 -24.71 7.81 1.25
CA GLU A 54 -24.64 7.98 -0.19
C GLU A 54 -23.69 9.07 -0.72
N GLN A 55 -22.42 8.71 -0.79
CA GLN A 55 -21.58 8.89 -2.01
C GLN A 55 -20.28 8.14 -1.78
N GLU A 56 -20.00 7.13 -2.61
CA GLU A 56 -18.71 6.46 -2.70
C GLU A 56 -17.66 7.42 -3.28
N GLU A 57 -17.26 8.41 -2.55
CA GLU A 57 -15.99 9.09 -2.77
C GLU A 57 -14.92 8.37 -1.96
N GLN A 58 -13.95 7.83 -2.70
CA GLN A 58 -12.76 7.19 -2.18
C GLN A 58 -12.07 8.12 -1.18
N GLN A 59 -12.28 7.85 0.08
CA GLN A 59 -11.86 8.71 1.18
C GLN A 59 -10.37 8.60 1.40
N CYS A 60 -9.65 9.58 0.88
CA CYS A 60 -8.34 9.96 1.39
C CYS A 60 -8.56 10.76 2.66
N GLN A 61 -8.19 10.23 3.78
CA GLN A 61 -8.20 10.95 5.04
C GLN A 61 -6.75 11.21 5.43
N SER A 62 -6.28 12.41 5.15
CA SER A 62 -5.08 12.95 5.78
C SER A 62 -5.51 13.48 7.14
N ASP A 63 -5.05 12.85 8.20
CA ASP A 63 -5.26 13.31 9.56
C ASP A 63 -3.89 13.71 10.11
N ASP A 64 -3.68 15.02 10.22
CA ASP A 64 -2.48 15.61 10.83
C ASP A 64 -1.14 15.11 10.22
N GLY A 65 -1.04 15.03 8.88
CA GLY A 65 0.17 14.64 8.14
C GLY A 65 0.35 13.12 7.98
N PHE A 66 -0.62 12.30 8.38
CA PHE A 66 -0.63 10.86 8.13
C PHE A 66 -1.68 10.47 7.08
N LEU A 67 -1.25 9.79 6.01
CA LEU A 67 -2.11 9.42 4.88
C LEU A 67 -2.67 8.00 5.03
N TYR A 68 -3.99 7.86 4.99
CA TYR A 68 -4.68 6.58 4.86
C TYR A 68 -5.30 6.45 3.47
N SER A 69 -4.86 5.47 2.70
CA SER A 69 -5.42 5.17 1.38
C SER A 69 -5.87 3.71 1.32
N ASN A 70 -7.15 3.50 1.03
CA ASN A 70 -7.70 2.16 0.79
C ASN A 70 -8.41 2.17 -0.56
N ASN A 71 -7.79 1.55 -1.53
CA ASN A 71 -8.24 1.53 -2.91
C ASN A 71 -8.59 0.12 -3.37
N SER A 72 -9.79 -0.05 -3.93
CA SER A 72 -10.25 -1.31 -4.51
C SER A 72 -10.87 -1.05 -5.87
N LEU A 73 -10.38 -1.77 -6.90
CA LEU A 73 -10.90 -1.75 -8.27
C LEU A 73 -10.84 -0.39 -8.99
N SER A 74 -9.96 0.51 -8.61
CA SER A 74 -9.86 1.84 -9.22
C SER A 74 -8.43 2.36 -9.29
N ALA A 75 -8.23 3.47 -9.98
CA ALA A 75 -6.99 4.23 -9.97
C ALA A 75 -7.22 5.52 -9.17
N VAL A 76 -6.39 5.73 -8.15
CA VAL A 76 -6.50 6.89 -7.25
C VAL A 76 -5.17 7.65 -7.23
N ARG A 77 -5.25 8.97 -7.24
CA ARG A 77 -4.09 9.84 -7.09
C ARG A 77 -4.26 10.73 -5.88
N HIS A 78 -3.26 10.71 -5.00
CA HIS A 78 -3.17 11.55 -3.82
C HIS A 78 -2.00 12.51 -3.94
N VAL A 79 -2.21 13.76 -3.64
CA VAL A 79 -1.14 14.77 -3.51
C VAL A 79 -1.14 15.22 -2.06
N VAL A 80 -0.02 15.00 -1.37
CA VAL A 80 0.15 15.39 0.02
C VAL A 80 0.67 16.82 0.04
N LEU A 81 -0.09 17.72 0.65
CA LEU A 81 0.22 19.15 0.75
C LEU A 81 0.54 19.57 2.19
N ASP A 82 0.53 18.63 3.14
CA ASP A 82 0.87 18.90 4.53
C ASP A 82 2.34 19.30 4.64
N GLU A 83 2.66 20.27 5.50
CA GLU A 83 4.03 20.72 5.71
C GLU A 83 4.98 19.59 6.15
N LEU A 84 4.46 18.65 6.94
CA LEU A 84 5.22 17.53 7.50
C LEU A 84 4.47 16.21 7.29
N PHE A 85 5.06 15.33 6.50
CA PHE A 85 4.58 13.98 6.29
C PHE A 85 5.02 13.06 7.44
N LYS A 86 4.07 12.45 8.14
CA LYS A 86 4.32 11.59 9.31
C LYS A 86 4.24 10.10 8.98
N GLY A 87 3.79 9.75 7.78
CA GLY A 87 3.68 8.37 7.33
C GLY A 87 2.43 8.10 6.51
N ALA A 88 2.34 6.86 5.98
CA ALA A 88 1.15 6.42 5.25
C ALA A 88 0.83 4.95 5.50
N ASN A 89 -0.46 4.61 5.38
CA ASN A 89 -0.92 3.24 5.26
C ASN A 89 -1.71 3.12 3.94
N ILE A 90 -1.17 2.34 3.02
CA ILE A 90 -1.66 2.23 1.65
C ILE A 90 -2.10 0.79 1.42
N ARG A 91 -3.36 0.61 1.03
CA ARG A 91 -3.91 -0.68 0.62
C ARG A 91 -4.51 -0.57 -0.76
N THR A 92 -4.00 -1.35 -1.69
CA THR A 92 -4.45 -1.36 -3.08
C THR A 92 -4.82 -2.77 -3.51
N TYR A 93 -6.08 -2.96 -3.93
CA TYR A 93 -6.59 -4.22 -4.46
C TYR A 93 -7.17 -4.00 -5.86
N PHE A 94 -6.63 -4.69 -6.87
CA PHE A 94 -7.07 -4.58 -8.27
C PHE A 94 -7.12 -3.14 -8.80
N GLY A 95 -6.01 -2.41 -8.71
CA GLY A 95 -5.99 -1.03 -9.18
C GLY A 95 -4.62 -0.38 -9.09
N GLY A 96 -4.63 0.94 -9.22
CA GLY A 96 -3.42 1.76 -9.12
C GLY A 96 -3.57 2.81 -8.03
N THR A 97 -2.50 3.07 -7.29
CA THR A 97 -2.45 4.18 -6.35
C THR A 97 -1.21 5.01 -6.62
N THR A 98 -1.41 6.28 -6.91
CA THR A 98 -0.32 7.25 -7.12
C THR A 98 -0.29 8.22 -5.95
N ILE A 99 0.87 8.38 -5.32
CA ILE A 99 1.05 9.31 -4.20
C ILE A 99 2.19 10.26 -4.52
N ASP A 100 1.91 11.54 -4.40
CA ASP A 100 2.87 12.61 -4.66
C ASP A 100 3.26 13.28 -3.35
N LEU A 101 4.52 13.08 -2.94
CA LEU A 101 5.13 13.61 -1.72
C LEU A 101 6.11 14.75 -2.00
N ARG A 102 6.16 15.27 -3.23
CA ARG A 102 7.14 16.28 -3.63
C ARG A 102 6.89 17.66 -3.00
N HIS A 103 5.71 17.86 -2.43
CA HIS A 103 5.30 19.13 -1.83
C HIS A 103 5.30 19.11 -0.30
N THR A 104 5.90 18.09 0.32
CA THR A 104 5.96 17.93 1.78
C THR A 104 7.38 17.64 2.24
N ASN A 105 7.60 17.68 3.54
CA ASN A 105 8.87 17.31 4.17
C ASN A 105 8.65 16.12 5.12
N ILE A 106 9.74 15.43 5.48
CA ILE A 106 9.73 14.39 6.51
C ILE A 106 10.49 14.85 7.75
N ALA A 107 10.05 14.36 8.92
CA ALA A 107 10.74 14.64 10.18
C ALA A 107 12.11 13.96 10.23
N PRO A 108 13.05 14.51 11.02
CA PRO A 108 14.28 13.80 11.35
C PRO A 108 14.00 12.44 11.98
N GLY A 109 14.70 11.41 11.51
CA GLY A 109 14.50 10.02 11.90
C GLY A 109 13.90 9.18 10.79
N GLU A 110 13.21 8.11 11.15
CA GLU A 110 12.57 7.19 10.21
C GLU A 110 11.08 7.48 10.09
N THR A 111 10.62 7.73 8.87
CA THR A 111 9.20 7.86 8.53
C THR A 111 8.77 6.63 7.75
N TYR A 112 7.62 6.04 8.09
CA TYR A 112 7.21 4.76 7.57
C TYR A 112 6.00 4.87 6.62
N ILE A 113 6.10 4.13 5.50
CA ILE A 113 4.96 3.84 4.62
C ILE A 113 4.69 2.34 4.71
N ASP A 114 3.53 1.98 5.27
CA ASP A 114 3.02 0.61 5.27
C ASP A 114 2.22 0.35 3.99
N LEU A 115 2.66 -0.60 3.17
CA LEU A 115 2.12 -0.87 1.84
C LEU A 115 1.62 -2.30 1.70
N ASP A 116 0.33 -2.47 1.41
CA ASP A 116 -0.27 -3.74 1.01
C ASP A 116 -0.86 -3.60 -0.41
N CYS A 117 -0.20 -4.17 -1.40
CA CYS A 117 -0.64 -4.14 -2.79
C CYS A 117 -0.92 -5.54 -3.32
N SER A 118 -2.11 -5.76 -3.87
CA SER A 118 -2.49 -7.01 -4.52
C SER A 118 -3.14 -6.75 -5.88
N TRP A 119 -2.58 -7.34 -6.94
CA TRP A 119 -3.08 -7.20 -8.31
C TRP A 119 -3.12 -5.76 -8.81
N GLY A 120 -2.03 -5.02 -8.63
CA GLY A 120 -2.00 -3.62 -9.06
C GLY A 120 -0.62 -2.98 -8.92
N GLY A 121 -0.60 -1.66 -8.96
CA GLY A 121 0.63 -0.90 -8.86
C GLY A 121 0.51 0.27 -7.90
N VAL A 122 1.63 0.62 -7.30
CA VAL A 122 1.77 1.83 -6.50
C VAL A 122 2.90 2.66 -7.06
N GLU A 123 2.61 3.92 -7.35
CA GLU A 123 3.59 4.91 -7.78
C GLU A 123 3.79 5.94 -6.68
N LEU A 124 5.03 6.14 -6.26
CA LEU A 124 5.40 7.15 -5.29
C LEU A 124 6.28 8.20 -5.95
N TYR A 125 5.82 9.45 -5.95
CA TYR A 125 6.63 10.59 -6.33
C TYR A 125 7.26 11.18 -5.08
N ILE A 126 8.60 11.12 -5.00
CA ILE A 126 9.36 11.48 -3.80
C ILE A 126 10.47 12.43 -4.23
N PRO A 127 10.75 13.50 -3.46
CA PRO A 127 11.89 14.38 -3.75
C PRO A 127 13.20 13.60 -3.92
N ALA A 128 14.01 13.99 -4.91
CA ALA A 128 15.27 13.30 -5.23
C ALA A 128 16.28 13.34 -4.07
N ASP A 129 16.15 14.31 -3.17
CA ASP A 129 17.03 14.53 -2.02
C ASP A 129 16.67 13.73 -0.76
N TRP A 130 15.59 12.94 -0.79
CA TRP A 130 15.22 12.07 0.33
C TRP A 130 15.94 10.74 0.27
N GLN A 131 16.41 10.26 1.43
CA GLN A 131 16.89 8.90 1.56
C GLN A 131 15.70 7.93 1.65
N VAL A 132 15.70 6.91 0.80
CA VAL A 132 14.62 5.89 0.78
C VAL A 132 15.20 4.51 1.04
N ARG A 133 14.54 3.75 1.90
CA ARG A 133 14.84 2.35 2.18
C ARG A 133 13.62 1.50 1.89
N ILE A 134 13.76 0.52 1.01
CA ILE A 134 12.68 -0.37 0.59
C ILE A 134 12.82 -1.70 1.33
N GLU A 135 11.83 -2.04 2.16
CA GLU A 135 11.73 -3.27 2.95
C GLU A 135 10.44 -4.04 2.58
N CYS A 136 10.15 -4.14 1.28
CA CYS A 136 8.94 -4.80 0.80
C CYS A 136 9.19 -6.26 0.44
N ASN A 137 8.25 -7.14 0.81
CA ASN A 137 8.19 -8.51 0.34
C ASN A 137 7.39 -8.58 -0.97
N CYS A 138 8.06 -8.90 -2.07
CA CYS A 138 7.42 -8.99 -3.37
C CYS A 138 7.17 -10.45 -3.77
N PHE A 139 5.93 -10.77 -4.12
CA PHE A 139 5.55 -12.06 -4.71
C PHE A 139 4.95 -11.83 -6.10
N CYS A 140 5.56 -12.40 -7.13
CA CYS A 140 5.19 -12.18 -8.53
C CYS A 140 5.08 -10.68 -8.89
N GLY A 141 6.08 -9.90 -8.49
CA GLY A 141 6.14 -8.47 -8.71
C GLY A 141 7.51 -7.91 -8.35
N GLY A 142 7.62 -6.59 -8.29
CA GLY A 142 8.88 -5.93 -8.00
C GLY A 142 8.72 -4.55 -7.38
N CYS A 143 9.84 -4.07 -6.83
CA CYS A 143 9.98 -2.70 -6.35
C CYS A 143 11.14 -2.06 -7.10
N GLU A 144 10.92 -0.92 -7.68
CA GLU A 144 11.91 -0.21 -8.48
C GLU A 144 11.99 1.26 -8.07
N ASP A 145 13.20 1.73 -7.78
CA ASP A 145 13.48 3.15 -7.57
C ASP A 145 14.06 3.72 -8.87
N LYS A 146 13.25 4.52 -9.56
CA LYS A 146 13.57 5.16 -10.85
C LYS A 146 14.03 6.61 -10.70
N ARG A 147 14.24 7.08 -9.48
CA ARG A 147 14.69 8.44 -9.25
C ARG A 147 16.13 8.66 -9.75
N TRP A 148 16.42 9.88 -10.10
CA TRP A 148 17.79 10.28 -10.46
C TRP A 148 18.71 10.16 -9.24
N GLN A 149 19.58 9.16 -9.24
CA GLN A 149 20.50 8.87 -8.12
C GLN A 149 21.73 9.79 -8.05
N GLY A 150 21.79 10.82 -8.85
CA GLY A 150 22.91 11.78 -8.87
C GLY A 150 22.84 12.89 -7.82
N THR A 151 21.74 13.02 -7.10
CA THR A 151 21.56 14.03 -6.06
C THR A 151 21.91 13.43 -4.70
N PRO A 152 22.95 13.96 -3.99
CA PRO A 152 23.22 13.50 -2.64
C PRO A 152 22.05 13.83 -1.73
N ALA A 153 21.69 12.91 -0.85
CA ALA A 153 20.63 13.13 0.14
C ALA A 153 20.98 14.37 0.97
N LYS A 154 20.09 15.35 0.95
CA LYS A 154 20.29 16.65 1.60
C LYS A 154 20.31 16.55 3.12
N GLN A 155 19.69 15.49 3.65
CA GLN A 155 19.59 15.22 5.07
C GLN A 155 19.79 13.72 5.33
N GLU A 156 20.99 13.34 5.74
CA GLU A 156 21.32 11.93 6.06
C GLU A 156 20.49 11.34 7.22
N TRP A 157 19.85 12.19 8.02
CA TRP A 157 19.04 11.78 9.19
C TRP A 157 17.56 11.60 8.90
N CYS A 158 17.09 11.89 7.69
CA CYS A 158 15.68 11.73 7.30
C CYS A 158 15.57 10.57 6.33
N VAL A 159 15.03 9.44 6.80
CA VAL A 159 14.90 8.23 6.01
C VAL A 159 13.42 7.86 5.85
N LEU A 160 12.97 7.74 4.61
CA LEU A 160 11.66 7.18 4.30
C LEU A 160 11.78 5.67 4.15
N VAL A 161 11.15 4.92 5.04
CA VAL A 161 11.13 3.46 5.02
C VAL A 161 9.80 2.98 4.43
N ILE A 162 9.87 2.28 3.31
CA ILE A 162 8.70 1.70 2.65
C ILE A 162 8.71 0.21 2.94
N ARG A 163 7.70 -0.30 3.64
CA ARG A 163 7.62 -1.69 4.04
C ARG A 163 6.24 -2.27 3.77
N GLY A 164 6.18 -3.57 3.59
CA GLY A 164 4.91 -4.27 3.40
C GLY A 164 4.97 -5.39 2.38
N ASN A 165 3.83 -5.70 1.77
CA ASN A 165 3.70 -6.83 0.87
C ASN A 165 3.13 -6.41 -0.49
N ILE A 166 3.75 -6.90 -1.53
CA ILE A 166 3.30 -6.68 -2.90
C ILE A 166 3.10 -8.05 -3.55
N SER A 167 1.90 -8.30 -4.06
CA SER A 167 1.54 -9.54 -4.74
C SER A 167 0.92 -9.25 -6.09
N PHE A 168 1.50 -9.81 -7.16
CA PHE A 168 1.05 -9.61 -8.55
C PHE A 168 0.98 -8.14 -8.96
N GLY A 169 2.03 -7.38 -8.65
CA GLY A 169 2.09 -5.96 -8.94
C GLY A 169 3.45 -5.36 -8.71
N GLY A 170 3.50 -4.04 -8.61
CA GLY A 170 4.76 -3.34 -8.46
C GLY A 170 4.66 -2.05 -7.66
N LEU A 171 5.82 -1.66 -7.12
CA LEU A 171 6.08 -0.34 -6.57
C LEU A 171 7.10 0.37 -7.46
N GLU A 172 6.75 1.54 -7.94
CA GLU A 172 7.66 2.42 -8.65
C GLU A 172 7.85 3.71 -7.87
N ILE A 173 9.10 4.08 -7.64
CA ILE A 173 9.47 5.37 -7.03
C ILE A 173 10.03 6.27 -8.12
N LYS A 174 9.52 7.49 -8.18
CA LYS A 174 9.86 8.52 -9.19
C LYS A 174 10.14 9.85 -8.49
N ASP A 175 10.84 10.75 -9.15
CA ASP A 175 11.10 12.13 -8.76
C ASP A 175 10.24 13.14 -9.55
#